data_0da6385da35509a5aac0ee9369514323
#
_entry.id   0da6385da35509a5aac0ee9369514323
#
_cell.length_a   1.000
_cell.length_b   1.000
_cell.length_c   1.000
_cell.angle_alpha   90.00
_cell.angle_beta   90.00
_cell.angle_gamma   90.00
#
_symmetry.space_group_name_H-M   'P 1'
#
loop_
_entity.id
_entity.type
_entity.pdbx_description
1 polymer ?
#
loop_
_entity_poly.entity_id
_entity_poly.type
_entity_poly.pdbx_seq_one_letter_code
_entity_poly.pdbx_strand_id
1 'polypeptide(L)'
;MIRRFTLLVSIVICLMSCSTEDEKITPIELSTEGIDFRVEDMLTLTANVPQEGIEFSLTGIGVYADKVCVSDITIDGHIQNDPSMPIISFCGDWGSYEQNGNTIDFTIAPNQGDKIRLFEFTIGGGYWVRFLKIIQAKE
;
A
#
# COMPACT_ATOMS: atom_id res chain seq x y z
N MET A 1 49.78 2.56 -32.03
CA MET A 1 48.47 3.09 -32.42
C MET A 1 47.29 2.17 -32.04
N ILE A 2 47.42 0.88 -32.26
CA ILE A 2 46.34 -0.12 -32.00
C ILE A 2 46.01 -0.26 -30.49
N ARG A 3 47.00 -0.12 -29.58
CA ARG A 3 46.77 -0.23 -28.12
C ARG A 3 45.94 0.91 -27.48
N ARG A 4 45.94 2.10 -28.10
CA ARG A 4 45.17 3.23 -27.59
C ARG A 4 43.70 3.17 -27.97
N PHE A 5 43.38 2.49 -29.08
CA PHE A 5 42.01 2.34 -29.53
C PHE A 5 41.25 1.29 -28.71
N THR A 6 41.93 0.22 -28.30
CA THR A 6 41.34 -0.85 -27.48
C THR A 6 40.98 -0.35 -26.08
N LEU A 7 41.76 0.57 -25.53
CA LEU A 7 41.48 1.16 -24.19
C LEU A 7 40.27 2.08 -24.20
N LEU A 8 40.08 2.82 -25.29
CA LEU A 8 38.93 3.74 -25.43
C LEU A 8 37.61 3.00 -25.59
N VAL A 9 37.61 1.87 -26.30
CA VAL A 9 36.42 1.02 -26.46
C VAL A 9 36.05 0.34 -25.14
N SER A 10 37.03 -0.08 -24.34
CA SER A 10 36.78 -0.69 -23.03
C SER A 10 36.17 0.30 -22.03
N ILE A 11 36.57 1.57 -22.08
CA ILE A 11 36.03 2.62 -21.21
C ILE A 11 34.57 2.94 -21.59
N VAL A 12 34.26 2.96 -22.89
CA VAL A 12 32.88 3.21 -23.35
C VAL A 12 31.95 2.07 -22.97
N ILE A 13 32.41 0.82 -23.02
CA ILE A 13 31.61 -0.35 -22.61
C ILE A 13 31.35 -0.34 -21.09
N CYS A 14 32.32 0.07 -20.28
CA CYS A 14 32.13 0.21 -18.83
C CYS A 14 31.11 1.30 -18.47
N LEU A 15 31.04 2.36 -19.26
CA LEU A 15 30.07 3.44 -19.00
C LEU A 15 28.63 3.03 -19.38
N MET A 16 28.45 2.14 -20.33
CA MET A 16 27.12 1.61 -20.71
C MET A 16 26.59 0.56 -19.75
N SER A 17 27.45 -0.13 -18.99
CA SER A 17 27.02 -1.16 -18.03
C SER A 17 26.58 -0.56 -16.67
N CYS A 18 26.72 0.74 -16.47
CA CYS A 18 26.32 1.45 -15.25
C CYS A 18 24.99 2.19 -15.36
N SER A 19 24.21 2.00 -16.41
CA SER A 19 22.84 2.52 -16.46
C SER A 19 21.96 1.65 -15.56
N THR A 20 21.78 2.08 -14.31
CA THR A 20 20.75 1.53 -13.44
C THR A 20 19.39 1.91 -14.02
N GLU A 21 18.57 0.93 -14.36
CA GLU A 21 17.15 1.17 -14.61
C GLU A 21 16.55 1.73 -13.33
N ASP A 22 15.97 2.91 -13.39
CA ASP A 22 15.23 3.48 -12.27
C ASP A 22 14.03 2.57 -12.00
N GLU A 23 14.04 1.85 -10.87
CA GLU A 23 12.93 1.02 -10.44
C GLU A 23 11.76 1.94 -10.09
N LYS A 24 10.69 1.84 -10.85
CA LYS A 24 9.49 2.65 -10.66
C LYS A 24 8.58 2.06 -9.61
N ILE A 25 8.10 2.89 -8.71
CA ILE A 25 7.00 2.53 -7.82
C ILE A 25 5.75 2.29 -8.67
N THR A 26 5.18 1.11 -8.52
CA THR A 26 4.02 0.65 -9.29
C THR A 26 2.84 0.42 -8.33
N PRO A 27 1.65 0.97 -8.61
CA PRO A 27 0.47 0.71 -7.80
C PRO A 27 0.02 -0.75 -7.93
N ILE A 28 -0.29 -1.38 -6.81
CA ILE A 28 -0.97 -2.68 -6.80
C ILE A 28 -2.41 -2.46 -7.23
N GLU A 29 -2.88 -3.25 -8.19
CA GLU A 29 -4.26 -3.24 -8.60
C GLU A 29 -5.13 -4.02 -7.60
N LEU A 30 -6.20 -3.39 -7.16
CA LEU A 30 -7.12 -3.94 -6.16
C LEU A 30 -8.54 -3.97 -6.70
N SER A 31 -9.22 -5.09 -6.46
CA SER A 31 -10.68 -5.19 -6.51
C SER A 31 -11.22 -4.95 -5.10
N THR A 32 -12.25 -4.13 -4.97
CA THR A 32 -12.82 -3.75 -3.67
C THR A 32 -14.29 -4.15 -3.61
N GLU A 33 -14.73 -4.61 -2.44
CA GLU A 33 -16.11 -4.97 -2.18
C GLU A 33 -16.55 -4.39 -0.83
N GLY A 34 -17.73 -3.79 -0.80
CA GLY A 34 -18.30 -3.21 0.42
C GLY A 34 -17.86 -1.79 0.74
N ILE A 35 -17.03 -1.17 -0.10
CA ILE A 35 -16.54 0.20 0.07
C ILE A 35 -16.33 0.86 -1.29
N ASP A 36 -16.60 2.16 -1.38
CA ASP A 36 -16.38 2.95 -2.58
C ASP A 36 -15.13 3.81 -2.45
N PHE A 37 -14.04 3.33 -3.01
CA PHE A 37 -12.82 4.11 -3.14
C PHE A 37 -12.84 4.98 -4.39
N ARG A 38 -12.34 6.20 -4.24
CA ARG A 38 -12.01 7.10 -5.35
C ARG A 38 -10.49 7.27 -5.45
N VAL A 39 -10.00 7.49 -6.64
CA VAL A 39 -8.58 7.76 -6.90
C VAL A 39 -8.26 9.19 -6.47
N GLU A 40 -7.37 9.36 -5.51
CA GLU A 40 -6.84 10.66 -5.09
C GLU A 40 -5.61 11.03 -5.91
N ASP A 41 -4.68 10.08 -6.05
CA ASP A 41 -3.51 10.19 -6.92
C ASP A 41 -3.12 8.81 -7.48
N MET A 42 -1.97 8.71 -8.15
CA MET A 42 -1.51 7.48 -8.78
C MET A 42 -1.41 6.28 -7.81
N LEU A 43 -1.10 6.53 -6.54
CA LEU A 43 -0.87 5.49 -5.54
C LEU A 43 -1.96 5.44 -4.47
N THR A 44 -2.74 6.51 -4.29
CA THR A 44 -3.64 6.68 -3.15
C THR A 44 -5.10 6.56 -3.55
N LEU A 45 -5.80 5.68 -2.85
CA LEU A 45 -7.26 5.55 -2.90
C LEU A 45 -7.86 6.11 -1.60
N THR A 46 -8.95 6.85 -1.73
CA THR A 46 -9.63 7.50 -0.60
C THR A 46 -11.09 7.09 -0.55
N ALA A 47 -11.60 6.81 0.64
CA ALA A 47 -13.02 6.53 0.88
C ALA A 47 -13.53 7.23 2.13
N ASN A 48 -14.82 7.55 2.14
CA ASN A 48 -15.54 7.98 3.32
C ASN A 48 -16.39 6.83 3.83
N VAL A 49 -16.35 6.60 5.13
CA VAL A 49 -17.15 5.55 5.78
C VAL A 49 -18.03 6.15 6.88
N PRO A 50 -19.18 5.50 7.16
CA PRO A 50 -20.12 6.02 8.16
C PRO A 50 -19.59 5.87 9.59
N GLN A 51 -20.20 6.60 10.49
CA GLN A 51 -19.88 6.58 11.92
C GLN A 51 -20.08 5.18 12.53
N GLU A 52 -21.08 4.44 12.11
CA GLU A 52 -21.38 3.10 12.60
C GLU A 52 -20.38 2.01 12.16
N GLY A 53 -19.42 2.37 11.35
CA GLY A 53 -18.40 1.44 10.85
C GLY A 53 -18.79 0.79 9.54
N ILE A 54 -17.94 -0.12 9.07
CA ILE A 54 -18.10 -0.79 7.79
C ILE A 54 -17.30 -2.10 7.77
N GLU A 55 -17.78 -3.07 7.01
CA GLU A 55 -17.03 -4.25 6.61
C GLU A 55 -16.74 -4.18 5.11
N PHE A 56 -15.50 -4.44 4.71
CA PHE A 56 -15.11 -4.44 3.32
C PHE A 56 -13.95 -5.37 3.04
N SER A 57 -13.77 -5.72 1.77
CA SER A 57 -12.69 -6.60 1.32
C SER A 57 -11.88 -5.94 0.21
N LEU A 58 -10.58 -6.23 0.21
CA LEU A 58 -9.63 -5.90 -0.85
C LEU A 58 -9.06 -7.19 -1.42
N THR A 59 -9.05 -7.32 -2.72
CA THR A 59 -8.43 -8.46 -3.39
C THR A 59 -7.41 -7.95 -4.41
N GLY A 60 -6.18 -8.43 -4.31
CA GLY A 60 -5.15 -8.15 -5.30
C GLY A 60 -5.49 -8.80 -6.63
N ILE A 61 -5.37 -8.05 -7.72
CA ILE A 61 -5.60 -8.51 -9.08
C ILE A 61 -4.39 -8.21 -9.96
N GLY A 62 -4.33 -8.85 -11.12
CA GLY A 62 -3.25 -8.63 -12.09
C GLY A 62 -1.92 -9.28 -11.70
N VAL A 63 -0.85 -8.75 -12.27
CA VAL A 63 0.51 -9.33 -12.18
C VAL A 63 1.06 -9.31 -10.75
N TYR A 64 0.70 -8.32 -9.97
CA TYR A 64 1.20 -8.11 -8.60
C TYR A 64 0.19 -8.49 -7.51
N ALA A 65 -0.79 -9.33 -7.83
CA ALA A 65 -1.82 -9.79 -6.89
C ALA A 65 -1.23 -10.46 -5.64
N ASP A 66 -0.12 -11.17 -5.79
CA ASP A 66 0.60 -11.85 -4.70
C ASP A 66 1.39 -10.91 -3.79
N LYS A 67 1.51 -9.62 -4.14
CA LYS A 67 2.19 -8.60 -3.32
C LYS A 67 1.28 -7.93 -2.30
N VAL A 68 0.00 -8.26 -2.30
CA VAL A 68 -0.97 -7.70 -1.36
C VAL A 68 -0.66 -8.15 0.06
N CYS A 69 -0.41 -7.19 0.93
CA CYS A 69 -0.29 -7.37 2.39
C CYS A 69 -0.46 -6.00 3.05
N VAL A 70 -0.87 -5.98 4.32
CA VAL A 70 -0.86 -4.74 5.10
C VAL A 70 0.51 -4.57 5.73
N SER A 71 1.23 -3.52 5.35
CA SER A 71 2.56 -3.23 5.89
C SER A 71 2.55 -2.15 6.97
N ASP A 72 1.68 -1.16 6.85
CA ASP A 72 1.53 -0.09 7.83
C ASP A 72 0.07 0.24 8.08
N ILE A 73 -0.24 0.54 9.34
CA ILE A 73 -1.54 1.07 9.78
C ILE A 73 -1.28 2.31 10.61
N THR A 74 -1.85 3.43 10.21
CA THR A 74 -1.82 4.67 10.95
C THR A 74 -3.25 5.14 11.21
N ILE A 75 -3.57 5.50 12.45
CA ILE A 75 -4.87 6.05 12.83
C ILE A 75 -4.64 7.39 13.51
N ASP A 76 -5.22 8.44 12.94
CA ASP A 76 -5.06 9.82 13.40
C ASP A 76 -3.58 10.21 13.59
N GLY A 77 -2.71 9.74 12.69
CA GLY A 77 -1.28 10.01 12.72
C GLY A 77 -0.45 9.09 13.63
N HIS A 78 -1.08 8.13 14.32
CA HIS A 78 -0.39 7.20 15.22
C HIS A 78 -0.23 5.82 14.59
N ILE A 79 1.01 5.33 14.53
CA ILE A 79 1.34 3.99 14.01
C ILE A 79 0.76 2.94 14.96
N GLN A 80 0.03 1.96 14.39
CA GLN A 80 -0.68 0.90 15.15
C GLN A 80 0.06 -0.44 15.14
N ASN A 81 0.97 -0.67 14.22
CA ASN A 81 1.69 -1.92 14.06
C ASN A 81 3.20 -1.69 13.94
N ASP A 82 3.97 -2.75 14.14
CA ASP A 82 5.41 -2.74 13.86
C ASP A 82 5.63 -2.95 12.34
N PRO A 83 6.08 -1.93 11.59
CA PRO A 83 6.26 -2.03 10.15
C PRO A 83 7.35 -3.03 9.72
N SER A 84 8.19 -3.49 10.65
CA SER A 84 9.22 -4.50 10.36
C SER A 84 8.68 -5.93 10.35
N MET A 85 7.45 -6.16 10.80
CA MET A 85 6.84 -7.48 10.93
C MET A 85 5.58 -7.59 10.06
N PRO A 86 5.57 -8.47 9.05
CA PRO A 86 4.35 -8.74 8.30
C PRO A 86 3.28 -9.35 9.22
N ILE A 87 2.11 -8.71 9.26
CA ILE A 87 0.98 -9.14 10.09
C ILE A 87 -0.13 -9.60 9.16
N ILE A 88 -0.57 -10.84 9.32
CA ILE A 88 -1.67 -11.41 8.53
C ILE A 88 -3.04 -11.17 9.15
N SER A 89 -3.08 -10.76 10.41
CA SER A 89 -4.30 -10.35 11.11
C SER A 89 -3.96 -9.35 12.22
N PHE A 90 -4.88 -8.45 12.47
CA PHE A 90 -4.78 -7.46 13.55
C PHE A 90 -6.17 -7.18 14.12
N CYS A 91 -6.25 -6.99 15.42
CA CYS A 91 -7.47 -6.60 16.12
C CYS A 91 -7.16 -5.50 17.14
N GLY A 92 -7.92 -4.43 17.11
CA GLY A 92 -7.77 -3.29 18.01
C GLY A 92 -9.09 -2.56 18.23
N ASP A 93 -9.08 -1.46 18.98
CA ASP A 93 -10.28 -0.67 19.29
C ASP A 93 -10.95 -0.05 18.06
N TRP A 94 -10.19 0.15 16.98
CA TRP A 94 -10.67 0.70 15.72
C TRP A 94 -11.35 -0.34 14.83
N GLY A 95 -11.10 -1.64 15.06
CA GLY A 95 -11.55 -2.76 14.22
C GLY A 95 -10.49 -3.82 14.04
N SER A 96 -10.55 -4.51 12.91
CA SER A 96 -9.67 -5.64 12.62
C SER A 96 -9.49 -5.83 11.12
N TYR A 97 -8.46 -6.59 10.75
CA TYR A 97 -8.36 -7.18 9.42
C TYR A 97 -7.82 -8.61 9.50
N GLU A 98 -8.11 -9.38 8.49
CA GLU A 98 -7.58 -10.73 8.30
C GLU A 98 -7.24 -10.94 6.82
N GLN A 99 -6.07 -11.50 6.55
CA GLN A 99 -5.64 -11.79 5.19
C GLN A 99 -5.67 -13.29 4.91
N ASN A 100 -6.34 -13.65 3.82
CA ASN A 100 -6.37 -15.00 3.26
C ASN A 100 -5.93 -14.94 1.79
N GLY A 101 -4.70 -15.40 1.51
CA GLY A 101 -4.13 -15.31 0.18
C GLY A 101 -4.04 -13.87 -0.30
N ASN A 102 -4.68 -13.57 -1.44
CA ASN A 102 -4.70 -12.24 -2.06
C ASN A 102 -5.84 -11.34 -1.57
N THR A 103 -6.64 -11.80 -0.61
CA THR A 103 -7.81 -11.08 -0.10
C THR A 103 -7.57 -10.66 1.34
N ILE A 104 -7.88 -9.40 1.65
CA ILE A 104 -7.85 -8.85 2.99
C ILE A 104 -9.25 -8.39 3.35
N ASP A 105 -9.80 -8.95 4.42
CA ASP A 105 -11.10 -8.58 4.98
C ASP A 105 -10.90 -7.60 6.11
N PHE A 106 -11.53 -6.43 6.03
CA PHE A 106 -11.46 -5.38 7.03
C PHE A 106 -12.79 -5.18 7.73
N THR A 107 -12.72 -4.91 9.01
CA THR A 107 -13.85 -4.42 9.82
C THR A 107 -13.42 -3.13 10.50
N ILE A 108 -14.11 -2.04 10.23
CA ILE A 108 -13.92 -0.77 10.93
C ILE A 108 -15.04 -0.63 11.96
N ALA A 109 -14.65 -0.54 13.23
CA ALA A 109 -15.56 -0.40 14.35
C ALA A 109 -16.28 0.98 14.35
N PRO A 110 -17.44 1.12 15.01
CA PRO A 110 -18.10 2.41 15.18
C PRO A 110 -17.17 3.46 15.78
N ASN A 111 -17.25 4.68 15.28
CA ASN A 111 -16.59 5.83 15.89
C ASN A 111 -17.52 6.47 16.93
N GLN A 112 -17.25 6.25 18.17
CA GLN A 112 -18.02 6.78 19.29
C GLN A 112 -17.49 8.13 19.79
N GLY A 113 -16.49 8.70 19.13
CA GLY A 113 -15.89 9.97 19.47
C GLY A 113 -16.54 11.15 18.77
N ASP A 114 -16.20 12.33 19.23
CA ASP A 114 -16.68 13.62 18.71
C ASP A 114 -15.86 14.16 17.54
N LYS A 115 -14.86 13.40 17.08
CA LYS A 115 -13.97 13.75 15.97
C LYS A 115 -14.00 12.71 14.88
N ILE A 116 -13.82 13.15 13.64
CA ILE A 116 -13.57 12.21 12.53
C ILE A 116 -12.32 11.38 12.82
N ARG A 117 -12.31 10.16 12.32
CA ARG A 117 -11.16 9.26 12.43
C ARG A 117 -10.55 9.06 11.05
N LEU A 118 -9.23 9.21 10.96
CA LEU A 118 -8.48 9.02 9.74
C LEU A 118 -7.66 7.72 9.83
N PHE A 119 -7.96 6.78 8.94
CA PHE A 119 -7.17 5.56 8.75
C PHE A 119 -6.29 5.72 7.53
N GLU A 120 -5.03 5.35 7.66
CA GLU A 120 -4.11 5.25 6.56
C GLU A 120 -3.48 3.86 6.58
N PHE A 121 -3.73 3.09 5.52
CA PHE A 121 -3.16 1.77 5.33
C PHE A 121 -2.18 1.79 4.19
N THR A 122 -1.03 1.15 4.38
CA THR A 122 -0.11 0.84 3.27
C THR A 122 -0.29 -0.63 2.89
N ILE A 123 -0.66 -0.86 1.66
CA ILE A 123 -0.81 -2.19 1.08
C ILE A 123 0.40 -2.47 0.20
N GLY A 124 1.06 -3.61 0.43
CA GLY A 124 2.30 -3.96 -0.24
C GLY A 124 3.52 -3.33 0.41
N GLY A 125 4.56 -3.08 -0.38
CA GLY A 125 5.79 -2.45 0.08
C GLY A 125 6.85 -2.44 -1.02
N GLY A 126 7.96 -1.72 -0.81
CA GLY A 126 9.00 -1.57 -1.80
C GLY A 126 8.49 -0.86 -3.06
N TYR A 127 8.61 -1.53 -4.20
CA TYR A 127 8.19 -0.95 -5.49
C TYR A 127 6.73 -1.20 -5.87
N TRP A 128 6.03 -2.06 -5.15
CA TRP A 128 4.62 -2.40 -5.38
C TRP A 128 3.81 -1.99 -4.17
N VAL A 129 3.09 -0.89 -4.28
CA VAL A 129 2.42 -0.27 -3.14
C VAL A 129 1.08 0.35 -3.55
N ARG A 130 0.14 0.37 -2.62
CA ARG A 130 -1.09 1.14 -2.69
C ARG A 130 -1.38 1.74 -1.32
N PHE A 131 -1.62 3.04 -1.27
CA PHE A 131 -2.04 3.72 -0.05
C PHE A 131 -3.55 3.83 0.00
N LEU A 132 -4.13 3.50 1.14
CA LEU A 132 -5.55 3.64 1.41
C LEU A 132 -5.76 4.68 2.48
N LYS A 133 -6.62 5.66 2.21
CA LYS A 133 -7.00 6.71 3.14
C LYS A 133 -8.51 6.62 3.38
N ILE A 134 -8.90 6.31 4.60
CA ILE A 134 -10.30 6.14 4.97
C ILE A 134 -10.67 7.16 6.03
N ILE A 135 -11.70 7.96 5.74
CA ILE A 135 -12.19 9.00 6.63
C ILE A 135 -13.51 8.51 7.20
N GLN A 136 -13.54 8.26 8.52
CA GLN A 136 -14.74 7.84 9.22
C GLN A 136 -15.44 9.03 9.87
N ALA A 137 -16.73 9.14 9.62
CA ALA A 137 -17.56 10.16 10.24
C ALA A 137 -17.57 10.02 11.76
N LYS A 138 -17.78 11.15 12.44
CA LYS A 138 -18.00 11.20 13.89
C LYS A 138 -19.47 10.99 14.24
N GLU A 139 -19.72 10.72 15.52
CA GLU A 139 -21.07 10.70 16.11
C GLU A 139 -21.78 12.07 16.03
#